data_49ac9336ff763df17c9f9b357708cc74
#
_entry.id   49ac9336ff763df17c9f9b357708cc74
#
_cell.length_a   1.000
_cell.length_b   1.000
_cell.length_c   1.000
_cell.angle_alpha   90.00
_cell.angle_beta   90.00
_cell.angle_gamma   90.00
#
_symmetry.space_group_name_H-M   'P 1'
#
loop_
_entity.id
_entity.type
_entity.pdbx_description
1 polymer ?
#
loop_
_entity_poly.entity_id
_entity_poly.type
_entity_poly.pdbx_seq_one_letter_code
_entity_poly.pdbx_strand_id
1 'polypeptide(L)'
;VKLRAGISPCPNDIFIFAGLLLDKVRVPIKFEFVFEDVQTLNRMAQNSQLDLCKISYANAPHCKDYTLLRCGGALGRGCGPLLLTGGNDWNPHGEVLVPGEQTTANFLLDFWTDRPLRKKFVSFDALYRELLNNPKVQGVVIHEMRFTYAKDGLRLIRDLGEHWEQKTGYPIPLGALAYRRRSDMPTAEEIEIAVRESLDWAWANEAEAMALCAKYSQSMDPTVMRLHVDLYVNEFTRDLGETGTKAVEFFLSRL
;
A
#
# COMPACT_ATOMS: atom_id res chain seq x y z
N VAL A 1 19.71 -9.32 16.83
CA VAL A 1 19.91 -8.85 15.45
C VAL A 1 19.14 -7.55 15.25
N LYS A 2 19.69 -6.60 14.45
CA LYS A 2 19.05 -5.34 14.09
C LYS A 2 18.66 -5.38 12.62
N LEU A 3 17.37 -5.14 12.31
CA LEU A 3 16.82 -5.08 10.96
C LEU A 3 16.47 -3.65 10.59
N ARG A 4 16.88 -3.23 9.40
CA ARG A 4 16.48 -1.96 8.83
C ARG A 4 15.17 -2.15 8.05
N ALA A 5 14.07 -1.61 8.59
CA ALA A 5 12.71 -1.82 8.10
C ALA A 5 12.13 -0.54 7.47
N GLY A 6 11.82 -0.58 6.18
CA GLY A 6 11.16 0.50 5.46
C GLY A 6 9.66 0.32 5.43
N ILE A 7 8.93 1.30 5.95
CA ILE A 7 7.46 1.35 5.95
C ILE A 7 6.98 2.74 5.55
N SER A 8 5.72 2.85 5.12
CA SER A 8 5.15 4.16 4.84
C SER A 8 4.66 4.85 6.13
N PRO A 9 4.59 6.18 6.16
CA PRO A 9 3.97 6.89 7.28
C PRO A 9 2.43 6.81 7.26
N CYS A 10 1.83 6.02 6.37
CA CYS A 10 0.39 5.86 6.26
C CYS A 10 -0.19 5.14 7.48
N PRO A 11 -1.44 5.45 7.87
CA PRO A 11 -2.06 4.90 9.07
C PRO A 11 -2.05 3.37 9.14
N ASN A 12 -2.28 2.68 8.03
CA ASN A 12 -2.27 1.21 8.01
C ASN A 12 -0.89 0.63 8.39
N ASP A 13 0.21 1.17 7.85
CA ASP A 13 1.54 0.67 8.17
C ASP A 13 1.93 1.03 9.61
N ILE A 14 1.67 2.26 10.05
CA ILE A 14 1.92 2.67 11.42
C ILE A 14 1.12 1.81 12.42
N PHE A 15 -0.15 1.49 12.12
CA PHE A 15 -0.98 0.64 12.96
C PHE A 15 -0.44 -0.79 13.05
N ILE A 16 -0.06 -1.39 11.92
CA ILE A 16 0.53 -2.74 11.87
C ILE A 16 1.78 -2.82 12.75
N PHE A 17 2.64 -1.82 12.68
CA PHE A 17 3.92 -1.80 13.40
C PHE A 17 3.86 -1.08 14.75
N ALA A 18 2.69 -0.67 15.25
CA ALA A 18 2.56 0.12 16.47
C ALA A 18 3.17 -0.56 17.71
N GLY A 19 2.96 -1.85 17.89
CA GLY A 19 3.53 -2.60 19.00
C GLY A 19 5.07 -2.62 18.99
N LEU A 20 5.67 -2.70 17.81
CA LEU A 20 7.12 -2.63 17.61
C LEU A 20 7.66 -1.20 17.71
N LEU A 21 6.96 -0.22 17.15
CA LEU A 21 7.33 1.20 17.20
C LEU A 21 7.30 1.78 18.61
N LEU A 22 6.44 1.25 19.47
CA LEU A 22 6.27 1.68 20.86
C LEU A 22 7.00 0.77 21.87
N ASP A 23 7.81 -0.20 21.41
CA ASP A 23 8.50 -1.18 22.25
C ASP A 23 7.56 -1.95 23.20
N LYS A 24 6.32 -2.24 22.74
CA LYS A 24 5.28 -2.93 23.53
C LYS A 24 5.30 -4.45 23.39
N VAL A 25 5.95 -4.96 22.36
CA VAL A 25 6.11 -6.40 22.11
C VAL A 25 7.57 -6.82 22.33
N ARG A 26 7.74 -7.99 22.96
CA ARG A 26 9.08 -8.50 23.27
C ARG A 26 9.50 -9.53 22.24
N VAL A 27 10.27 -9.07 21.26
CA VAL A 27 10.82 -9.93 20.21
C VAL A 27 12.36 -9.87 20.23
N PRO A 28 13.06 -10.95 19.85
CA PRO A 28 14.52 -10.98 19.85
C PRO A 28 15.16 -10.17 18.70
N ILE A 29 14.33 -9.45 17.93
CA ILE A 29 14.71 -8.65 16.78
C ILE A 29 14.53 -7.18 17.11
N LYS A 30 15.56 -6.35 16.86
CA LYS A 30 15.43 -4.89 16.91
C LYS A 30 15.17 -4.34 15.52
N PHE A 31 14.15 -3.50 15.41
CA PHE A 31 13.81 -2.84 14.15
C PHE A 31 14.32 -1.39 14.18
N GLU A 32 14.99 -1.00 13.10
CA GLU A 32 15.30 0.39 12.78
C GLU A 32 14.39 0.83 11.64
N PHE A 33 13.37 1.63 11.96
CA PHE A 33 12.37 2.04 10.98
C PHE A 33 12.85 3.22 10.14
N VAL A 34 12.61 3.11 8.83
CA VAL A 34 12.79 4.15 7.81
C VAL A 34 11.41 4.44 7.23
N PHE A 35 11.02 5.71 7.20
CA PHE A 35 9.70 6.14 6.73
C PHE A 35 9.84 6.84 5.39
N GLU A 36 9.23 6.26 4.35
CA GLU A 36 9.28 6.80 3.00
C GLU A 36 7.96 6.50 2.26
N ASP A 37 7.69 7.21 1.17
CA ASP A 37 6.57 6.87 0.29
C ASP A 37 6.79 5.52 -0.43
N VAL A 38 5.69 4.91 -0.90
CA VAL A 38 5.72 3.57 -1.51
C VAL A 38 6.63 3.47 -2.74
N GLN A 39 6.73 4.53 -3.54
CA GLN A 39 7.59 4.52 -4.74
C GLN A 39 9.08 4.60 -4.36
N THR A 40 9.41 5.35 -3.33
CA THR A 40 10.76 5.38 -2.75
C THR A 40 11.12 4.04 -2.13
N LEU A 41 10.22 3.44 -1.34
CA LEU A 41 10.38 2.10 -0.78
C LEU A 41 10.57 1.04 -1.86
N ASN A 42 9.79 1.10 -2.95
CA ASN A 42 9.95 0.20 -4.09
C ASN A 42 11.38 0.28 -4.67
N ARG A 43 11.91 1.48 -4.86
CA ARG A 43 13.30 1.69 -5.36
C ARG A 43 14.35 1.22 -4.36
N MET A 44 14.15 1.47 -3.06
CA MET A 44 15.06 1.01 -2.02
C MET A 44 15.13 -0.52 -1.96
N ALA A 45 13.99 -1.21 -2.13
CA ALA A 45 13.94 -2.67 -2.20
C ALA A 45 14.65 -3.20 -3.46
N GLN A 46 14.40 -2.63 -4.64
CA GLN A 46 15.11 -3.00 -5.87
C GLN A 46 16.64 -2.90 -5.73
N ASN A 47 17.12 -1.91 -4.97
CA ASN A 47 18.54 -1.69 -4.70
C ASN A 47 19.04 -2.41 -3.44
N SER A 48 18.25 -3.30 -2.86
CA SER A 48 18.60 -4.09 -1.65
C SER A 48 19.10 -3.25 -0.46
N GLN A 49 18.53 -2.05 -0.27
CA GLN A 49 18.95 -1.09 0.76
C GLN A 49 18.31 -1.33 2.13
N LEU A 50 17.30 -2.19 2.21
CA LEU A 50 16.52 -2.49 3.41
C LEU A 50 16.50 -4.00 3.65
N ASP A 51 16.39 -4.40 4.91
CA ASP A 51 16.25 -5.82 5.27
C ASP A 51 14.79 -6.27 5.21
N LEU A 52 13.88 -5.40 5.64
CA LEU A 52 12.43 -5.56 5.56
C LEU A 52 11.84 -4.33 4.88
N CYS A 53 10.91 -4.51 3.95
CA CYS A 53 10.39 -3.38 3.19
C CYS A 53 8.93 -3.56 2.80
N LYS A 54 8.12 -2.53 3.02
CA LYS A 54 6.80 -2.43 2.42
C LYS A 54 6.96 -2.06 0.95
N ILE A 55 6.42 -2.87 0.06
CA ILE A 55 6.50 -2.67 -1.39
C ILE A 55 5.13 -2.85 -2.04
N SER A 56 4.94 -2.29 -3.23
CA SER A 56 3.80 -2.66 -4.07
C SER A 56 3.93 -4.12 -4.54
N TYR A 57 2.83 -4.88 -4.58
CA TYR A 57 2.88 -6.23 -5.17
C TYR A 57 3.39 -6.22 -6.61
N ALA A 58 3.05 -5.19 -7.38
CA ALA A 58 3.55 -5.03 -8.75
C ALA A 58 5.09 -4.85 -8.84
N ASN A 59 5.73 -4.44 -7.73
CA ASN A 59 7.19 -4.31 -7.67
C ASN A 59 7.91 -5.63 -7.32
N ALA A 60 7.20 -6.66 -6.89
CA ALA A 60 7.80 -7.91 -6.42
C ALA A 60 8.75 -8.57 -7.43
N PRO A 61 8.44 -8.64 -8.75
CA PRO A 61 9.36 -9.22 -9.74
C PRO A 61 10.71 -8.50 -9.86
N HIS A 62 10.76 -7.23 -9.45
CA HIS A 62 11.98 -6.42 -9.48
C HIS A 62 12.82 -6.55 -8.20
N CYS A 63 12.31 -7.23 -7.16
CA CYS A 63 12.95 -7.40 -5.85
C CYS A 63 13.48 -8.83 -5.67
N LYS A 64 14.43 -9.24 -6.54
CA LYS A 64 14.89 -10.64 -6.66
C LYS A 64 15.51 -11.21 -5.38
N ASP A 65 16.09 -10.37 -4.52
CA ASP A 65 16.72 -10.77 -3.27
C ASP A 65 15.72 -10.93 -2.12
N TYR A 66 14.44 -10.62 -2.35
CA TYR A 66 13.41 -10.62 -1.33
C TYR A 66 12.47 -11.82 -1.43
N THR A 67 11.88 -12.16 -0.29
CA THR A 67 10.74 -13.07 -0.16
C THR A 67 9.56 -12.27 0.34
N LEU A 68 8.38 -12.47 -0.24
CA LEU A 68 7.15 -11.88 0.27
C LEU A 68 6.71 -12.63 1.53
N LEU A 69 6.38 -11.88 2.57
CA LEU A 69 5.83 -12.42 3.80
C LEU A 69 4.31 -12.63 3.67
N ARG A 70 3.78 -13.53 4.48
CA ARG A 70 2.35 -13.85 4.49
C ARG A 70 1.53 -12.90 5.36
N CYS A 71 2.16 -11.93 6.03
CA CYS A 71 1.51 -10.95 6.90
C CYS A 71 2.04 -9.54 6.64
N GLY A 72 1.42 -8.55 7.28
CA GLY A 72 1.83 -7.14 7.20
C GLY A 72 1.55 -6.46 5.86
N GLY A 73 0.89 -7.15 4.93
CA GLY A 73 0.48 -6.62 3.64
C GLY A 73 -0.84 -5.84 3.69
N ALA A 74 -1.14 -5.12 2.61
CA ALA A 74 -2.44 -4.55 2.31
C ALA A 74 -3.06 -5.32 1.15
N LEU A 75 -4.07 -6.10 1.43
CA LEU A 75 -4.87 -6.90 0.51
C LEU A 75 -6.31 -6.88 0.99
N GLY A 76 -7.26 -6.72 0.07
CA GLY A 76 -8.66 -6.67 0.48
C GLY A 76 -9.63 -6.49 -0.68
N ARG A 77 -10.87 -6.18 -0.34
CA ARG A 77 -11.94 -5.84 -1.28
C ARG A 77 -12.39 -4.40 -1.07
N GLY A 78 -12.82 -3.75 -2.15
CA GLY A 78 -13.28 -2.36 -2.09
C GLY A 78 -12.18 -1.34 -1.73
N CYS A 79 -10.90 -1.73 -1.80
CA CYS A 79 -9.77 -0.92 -1.34
C CYS A 79 -8.81 -0.47 -2.46
N GLY A 80 -9.19 -0.64 -3.72
CA GLY A 80 -8.33 -0.36 -4.86
C GLY A 80 -8.13 1.13 -5.16
N PRO A 81 -7.17 1.45 -6.04
CA PRO A 81 -6.96 2.78 -6.57
C PRO A 81 -8.17 3.28 -7.36
N LEU A 82 -8.37 4.59 -7.39
CA LEU A 82 -9.43 5.25 -8.14
C LEU A 82 -8.86 6.07 -9.29
N LEU A 83 -9.42 5.91 -10.49
CA LEU A 83 -9.18 6.81 -11.60
C LEU A 83 -10.16 7.98 -11.49
N LEU A 84 -9.63 9.17 -11.29
CA LEU A 84 -10.40 10.40 -11.10
C LEU A 84 -10.08 11.42 -12.20
N THR A 85 -10.99 12.41 -12.34
CA THR A 85 -10.74 13.66 -13.06
C THR A 85 -11.01 14.86 -12.17
N GLY A 86 -10.40 16.00 -12.50
CA GLY A 86 -10.65 17.28 -11.85
C GLY A 86 -12.03 17.89 -12.17
N GLY A 87 -12.89 17.20 -12.94
CA GLY A 87 -14.25 17.65 -13.26
C GLY A 87 -14.73 17.30 -14.66
N ASN A 88 -13.83 17.19 -15.63
CA ASN A 88 -14.20 16.84 -17.01
C ASN A 88 -14.49 15.33 -17.17
N ASP A 89 -15.05 14.97 -18.31
CA ASP A 89 -15.20 13.57 -18.70
C ASP A 89 -13.84 12.91 -18.98
N TRP A 90 -13.82 11.59 -18.90
CA TRP A 90 -12.67 10.78 -19.25
C TRP A 90 -12.21 11.05 -20.69
N ASN A 91 -10.93 11.39 -20.85
CA ASN A 91 -10.28 11.53 -22.14
C ASN A 91 -9.24 10.41 -22.35
N PRO A 92 -9.56 9.37 -23.12
CA PRO A 92 -8.65 8.24 -23.35
C PRO A 92 -7.38 8.58 -24.14
N HIS A 93 -7.32 9.76 -24.76
CA HIS A 93 -6.16 10.29 -25.49
C HIS A 93 -5.35 11.33 -24.67
N GLY A 94 -5.88 11.70 -23.51
CA GLY A 94 -5.21 12.61 -22.59
C GLY A 94 -4.08 11.93 -21.83
N GLU A 95 -3.25 12.75 -21.16
CA GLU A 95 -2.25 12.26 -20.23
C GLU A 95 -2.92 11.87 -18.91
N VAL A 96 -2.49 10.71 -18.34
CA VAL A 96 -2.94 10.22 -17.03
C VAL A 96 -1.81 10.31 -16.04
N LEU A 97 -2.03 11.01 -14.93
CA LEU A 97 -1.08 11.06 -13.83
C LEU A 97 -1.14 9.75 -13.01
N VAL A 98 0.02 9.20 -12.69
CA VAL A 98 0.13 7.92 -11.96
C VAL A 98 1.16 8.05 -10.83
N PRO A 99 0.89 7.49 -9.63
CA PRO A 99 1.74 7.74 -8.45
C PRO A 99 3.11 7.02 -8.49
N GLY A 100 3.37 6.19 -9.48
CA GLY A 100 4.66 5.51 -9.67
C GLY A 100 4.58 4.37 -10.67
N GLU A 101 5.69 4.11 -11.34
CA GLU A 101 5.78 3.15 -12.43
C GLU A 101 5.57 1.70 -11.95
N GLN A 102 6.26 1.30 -10.87
CA GLN A 102 6.19 -0.06 -10.30
C GLN A 102 5.12 -0.18 -9.19
N THR A 103 4.04 0.61 -9.29
CA THR A 103 2.94 0.54 -8.32
C THR A 103 1.82 -0.38 -8.80
N THR A 104 1.12 -0.99 -7.86
CA THR A 104 -0.11 -1.74 -8.16
C THR A 104 -1.16 -0.84 -8.82
N ALA A 105 -1.17 0.46 -8.50
CA ALA A 105 -2.04 1.44 -9.13
C ALA A 105 -1.81 1.56 -10.65
N ASN A 106 -0.54 1.59 -11.08
CA ASN A 106 -0.18 1.61 -12.48
C ASN A 106 -0.58 0.32 -13.20
N PHE A 107 -0.29 -0.84 -12.60
CA PHE A 107 -0.70 -2.13 -13.14
C PHE A 107 -2.22 -2.21 -13.34
N LEU A 108 -3.01 -1.80 -12.36
CA LEU A 108 -4.48 -1.86 -12.45
C LEU A 108 -5.07 -0.90 -13.47
N LEU A 109 -4.42 0.25 -13.69
CA LEU A 109 -4.79 1.14 -14.78
C LEU A 109 -4.60 0.45 -16.14
N ASP A 110 -3.49 -0.25 -16.33
CA ASP A 110 -3.24 -1.03 -17.55
C ASP A 110 -4.19 -2.24 -17.67
N PHE A 111 -4.50 -2.90 -16.55
CA PHE A 111 -5.44 -4.02 -16.53
C PHE A 111 -6.88 -3.59 -16.90
N TRP A 112 -7.26 -2.34 -16.60
CA TRP A 112 -8.58 -1.82 -16.94
C TRP A 112 -8.71 -1.44 -18.41
N THR A 113 -7.64 -0.99 -19.06
CA THR A 113 -7.69 -0.42 -20.42
C THR A 113 -7.13 -1.37 -21.46
N ASP A 114 -7.77 -1.46 -22.64
CA ASP A 114 -7.34 -2.32 -23.74
C ASP A 114 -6.25 -1.68 -24.62
N ARG A 115 -5.83 -0.44 -24.30
CA ARG A 115 -4.90 0.36 -25.11
C ARG A 115 -3.82 1.01 -24.26
N PRO A 116 -2.63 1.25 -24.81
CA PRO A 116 -1.61 2.05 -24.14
C PRO A 116 -2.11 3.46 -23.83
N LEU A 117 -1.87 3.93 -22.61
CA LEU A 117 -2.17 5.29 -22.18
C LEU A 117 -0.90 6.15 -22.16
N ARG A 118 -1.05 7.43 -22.41
CA ARG A 118 0.00 8.42 -22.15
C ARG A 118 0.06 8.67 -20.65
N LYS A 119 1.11 8.19 -19.99
CA LYS A 119 1.25 8.28 -18.53
C LYS A 119 2.35 9.26 -18.16
N LYS A 120 2.13 9.96 -17.04
CA LYS A 120 3.14 10.77 -16.37
C LYS A 120 3.23 10.35 -14.92
N PHE A 121 4.41 9.92 -14.50
CA PHE A 121 4.66 9.50 -13.13
C PHE A 121 5.02 10.70 -12.28
N VAL A 122 4.29 10.89 -11.17
CA VAL A 122 4.45 12.01 -10.23
C VAL A 122 4.22 11.52 -8.82
N SER A 123 4.65 12.28 -7.81
CA SER A 123 4.29 11.95 -6.42
C SER A 123 2.77 12.04 -6.23
N PHE A 124 2.23 11.23 -5.31
CA PHE A 124 0.78 11.18 -5.11
C PHE A 124 0.22 12.54 -4.62
N ASP A 125 0.97 13.30 -3.82
CA ASP A 125 0.61 14.66 -3.39
C ASP A 125 0.55 15.65 -4.55
N ALA A 126 1.53 15.59 -5.47
CA ALA A 126 1.54 16.44 -6.65
C ALA A 126 0.37 16.10 -7.58
N LEU A 127 0.08 14.81 -7.76
CA LEU A 127 -1.05 14.31 -8.52
C LEU A 127 -2.37 14.86 -7.99
N TYR A 128 -2.58 14.75 -6.69
CA TYR A 128 -3.84 15.19 -6.07
C TYR A 128 -4.02 16.71 -6.18
N ARG A 129 -2.95 17.49 -5.94
CA ARG A 129 -2.97 18.95 -6.15
C ARG A 129 -3.30 19.33 -7.59
N GLU A 130 -2.78 18.62 -8.57
CA GLU A 130 -3.09 18.88 -9.99
C GLU A 130 -4.57 18.59 -10.30
N LEU A 131 -5.12 17.49 -9.76
CA LEU A 131 -6.55 17.17 -9.91
C LEU A 131 -7.45 18.27 -9.33
N LEU A 132 -7.11 18.79 -8.13
CA LEU A 132 -7.89 19.85 -7.48
C LEU A 132 -7.86 21.20 -8.23
N ASN A 133 -6.76 21.51 -8.90
CA ASN A 133 -6.56 22.81 -9.54
C ASN A 133 -6.89 22.84 -11.03
N ASN A 134 -7.09 21.67 -11.67
CA ASN A 134 -7.27 21.63 -13.12
C ASN A 134 -8.34 20.58 -13.52
N PRO A 135 -9.53 21.02 -13.99
CA PRO A 135 -10.61 20.11 -14.37
C PRO A 135 -10.28 19.19 -15.55
N LYS A 136 -9.22 19.47 -16.31
CA LYS A 136 -8.79 18.65 -17.45
C LYS A 136 -7.82 17.54 -17.07
N VAL A 137 -7.28 17.58 -15.84
CA VAL A 137 -6.36 16.56 -15.34
C VAL A 137 -7.13 15.30 -14.97
N GLN A 138 -6.54 14.17 -15.26
CA GLN A 138 -7.02 12.85 -14.89
C GLN A 138 -5.85 12.05 -14.29
N GLY A 139 -6.13 11.25 -13.27
CA GLY A 139 -5.07 10.53 -12.57
C GLY A 139 -5.58 9.45 -11.65
N VAL A 140 -4.68 8.55 -11.28
CA VAL A 140 -4.95 7.44 -10.38
C VAL A 140 -4.55 7.81 -8.96
N VAL A 141 -5.54 7.92 -8.08
CA VAL A 141 -5.31 8.23 -6.67
C VAL A 141 -5.28 6.96 -5.82
N ILE A 142 -4.52 7.03 -4.74
CA ILE A 142 -4.32 5.98 -3.75
C ILE A 142 -4.52 6.56 -2.33
N HIS A 143 -4.42 5.72 -1.32
CA HIS A 143 -4.46 6.10 0.09
C HIS A 143 -5.80 6.75 0.50
N GLU A 144 -5.75 7.75 1.39
CA GLU A 144 -6.90 8.45 1.98
C GLU A 144 -7.76 9.24 0.99
N MET A 145 -7.22 9.61 -0.17
CA MET A 145 -7.96 10.33 -1.20
C MET A 145 -9.21 9.57 -1.68
N ARG A 146 -9.21 8.25 -1.51
CA ARG A 146 -10.39 7.42 -1.74
C ARG A 146 -11.60 7.86 -0.89
N PHE A 147 -11.38 8.42 0.29
CA PHE A 147 -12.45 8.83 1.20
C PHE A 147 -12.85 10.30 1.04
N THR A 148 -12.01 11.11 0.41
CA THR A 148 -12.18 12.57 0.36
C THR A 148 -12.51 13.12 -1.02
N TYR A 149 -12.16 12.44 -2.09
CA TYR A 149 -12.25 12.95 -3.47
C TYR A 149 -13.61 13.54 -3.83
N ALA A 150 -14.71 12.93 -3.40
CA ALA A 150 -16.06 13.40 -3.72
C ALA A 150 -16.39 14.72 -2.99
N LYS A 151 -15.94 14.87 -1.73
CA LYS A 151 -16.06 16.10 -0.94
C LYS A 151 -15.20 17.21 -1.55
N ASP A 152 -14.06 16.85 -2.13
CA ASP A 152 -13.13 17.79 -2.79
C ASP A 152 -13.56 18.14 -4.22
N GLY A 153 -14.75 17.67 -4.66
CA GLY A 153 -15.33 18.00 -5.96
C GLY A 153 -14.73 17.24 -7.15
N LEU A 154 -13.93 16.22 -6.90
CA LEU A 154 -13.36 15.37 -7.94
C LEU A 154 -14.37 14.34 -8.43
N ARG A 155 -14.24 13.92 -9.68
CA ARG A 155 -15.16 12.98 -10.33
C ARG A 155 -14.51 11.61 -10.50
N LEU A 156 -15.22 10.57 -10.04
CA LEU A 156 -14.84 9.18 -10.25
C LEU A 156 -15.12 8.76 -11.70
N ILE A 157 -14.10 8.29 -12.38
CA ILE A 157 -14.20 7.65 -13.70
C ILE A 157 -14.30 6.14 -13.54
N ARG A 158 -13.39 5.55 -12.75
CA ARG A 158 -13.39 4.11 -12.50
C ARG A 158 -12.78 3.78 -11.14
N ASP A 159 -13.43 2.90 -10.39
CA ASP A 159 -12.78 2.16 -9.31
C ASP A 159 -12.03 0.98 -9.95
N LEU A 160 -10.68 1.05 -9.93
CA LEU A 160 -9.83 0.04 -10.56
C LEU A 160 -9.80 -1.25 -9.75
N GLY A 161 -10.01 -1.15 -8.42
CA GLY A 161 -10.12 -2.31 -7.55
C GLY A 161 -11.43 -3.06 -7.77
N GLU A 162 -12.54 -2.35 -7.86
CA GLU A 162 -13.84 -2.95 -8.22
C GLU A 162 -13.76 -3.67 -9.57
N HIS A 163 -13.09 -3.04 -10.55
CA HIS A 163 -12.90 -3.67 -11.86
C HIS A 163 -12.11 -4.97 -11.77
N TRP A 164 -11.02 -4.97 -11.00
CA TRP A 164 -10.22 -6.18 -10.73
C TRP A 164 -11.08 -7.28 -10.11
N GLU A 165 -11.82 -6.97 -9.05
CA GLU A 165 -12.66 -7.93 -8.35
C GLU A 165 -13.77 -8.52 -9.25
N GLN A 166 -14.41 -7.68 -10.06
CA GLN A 166 -15.43 -8.11 -11.02
C GLN A 166 -14.86 -9.04 -12.10
N LYS A 167 -13.63 -8.79 -12.56
CA LYS A 167 -13.00 -9.57 -13.62
C LYS A 167 -12.37 -10.86 -13.14
N THR A 168 -11.85 -10.88 -11.92
CA THR A 168 -11.04 -12.00 -11.41
C THR A 168 -11.71 -12.80 -10.30
N GLY A 169 -12.66 -12.20 -9.58
CA GLY A 169 -13.25 -12.76 -8.36
C GLY A 169 -12.33 -12.68 -7.13
N TYR A 170 -11.06 -12.31 -7.29
CA TYR A 170 -10.07 -12.23 -6.22
C TYR A 170 -10.09 -10.88 -5.51
N PRO A 171 -9.76 -10.84 -4.19
CA PRO A 171 -9.42 -9.60 -3.53
C PRO A 171 -8.17 -8.99 -4.19
N ILE A 172 -7.98 -7.69 -4.02
CA ILE A 172 -6.90 -6.96 -4.68
C ILE A 172 -5.63 -6.92 -3.82
N PRO A 173 -4.47 -7.44 -4.31
CA PRO A 173 -3.19 -7.28 -3.65
C PRO A 173 -2.61 -5.89 -3.95
N LEU A 174 -2.48 -5.04 -2.92
CA LEU A 174 -1.97 -3.67 -3.06
C LEU A 174 -0.50 -3.57 -2.66
N GLY A 175 -0.20 -3.89 -1.42
CA GLY A 175 1.14 -3.80 -0.87
C GLY A 175 1.54 -5.04 -0.08
N ALA A 176 2.76 -5.51 -0.30
CA ALA A 176 3.37 -6.63 0.39
C ALA A 176 4.38 -6.15 1.43
N LEU A 177 4.63 -6.98 2.43
CA LEU A 177 5.83 -6.88 3.24
C LEU A 177 6.85 -7.87 2.67
N ALA A 178 8.01 -7.36 2.25
CA ALA A 178 9.07 -8.12 1.62
C ALA A 178 10.30 -8.16 2.52
N TYR A 179 10.88 -9.34 2.67
CA TYR A 179 12.05 -9.58 3.51
C TYR A 179 13.24 -10.04 2.67
N ARG A 180 14.40 -9.41 2.87
CA ARG A 180 15.62 -9.73 2.15
C ARG A 180 16.23 -11.03 2.67
N ARG A 181 16.44 -11.99 1.77
CA ARG A 181 17.03 -13.29 2.10
C ARG A 181 18.53 -13.15 2.39
N ARG A 182 18.92 -13.44 3.63
CA ARG A 182 20.32 -13.49 4.07
C ARG A 182 20.48 -14.53 5.17
N SER A 183 21.58 -15.28 5.14
CA SER A 183 21.85 -16.36 6.09
C SER A 183 22.20 -15.88 7.52
N ASP A 184 22.59 -14.61 7.68
CA ASP A 184 22.97 -13.98 8.95
C ASP A 184 21.81 -13.23 9.61
N MET A 185 20.61 -13.37 9.07
CA MET A 185 19.41 -12.66 9.51
C MET A 185 18.36 -13.63 10.09
N PRO A 186 17.36 -13.13 10.87
CA PRO A 186 16.22 -13.92 11.31
C PRO A 186 15.50 -14.58 10.13
N THR A 187 14.83 -15.68 10.38
CA THR A 187 13.99 -16.34 9.38
C THR A 187 12.77 -15.49 9.04
N ALA A 188 12.16 -15.75 7.89
CA ALA A 188 10.89 -15.11 7.52
C ALA A 188 9.81 -15.34 8.58
N GLU A 189 9.75 -16.55 9.14
CA GLU A 189 8.78 -16.93 10.18
C GLU A 189 8.96 -16.11 11.47
N GLU A 190 10.22 -15.93 11.94
CA GLU A 190 10.50 -15.10 13.13
C GLU A 190 10.08 -13.64 12.92
N ILE A 191 10.24 -13.10 11.71
CA ILE A 191 9.80 -11.75 11.38
C ILE A 191 8.27 -11.68 11.31
N GLU A 192 7.63 -12.67 10.70
CA GLU A 192 6.17 -12.76 10.65
C GLU A 192 5.54 -12.84 12.05
N ILE A 193 6.15 -13.60 12.97
CA ILE A 193 5.72 -13.64 14.37
C ILE A 193 5.80 -12.23 14.99
N ALA A 194 6.93 -11.53 14.83
CA ALA A 194 7.09 -10.19 15.37
C ALA A 194 6.06 -9.18 14.81
N VAL A 195 5.76 -9.27 13.52
CA VAL A 195 4.76 -8.40 12.87
C VAL A 195 3.35 -8.74 13.36
N ARG A 196 3.01 -10.03 13.49
CA ARG A 196 1.70 -10.45 14.02
C ARG A 196 1.51 -10.03 15.49
N GLU A 197 2.52 -10.20 16.33
CA GLU A 197 2.46 -9.73 17.73
C GLU A 197 2.28 -8.22 17.81
N SER A 198 2.95 -7.45 16.94
CA SER A 198 2.76 -6.00 16.85
C SER A 198 1.34 -5.63 16.46
N LEU A 199 0.79 -6.30 15.46
CA LEU A 199 -0.59 -6.08 14.98
C LEU A 199 -1.62 -6.49 16.04
N ASP A 200 -1.45 -7.64 16.69
CA ASP A 200 -2.33 -8.13 17.75
C ASP A 200 -2.32 -7.18 18.95
N TRP A 201 -1.14 -6.64 19.30
CA TRP A 201 -1.03 -5.59 20.31
C TRP A 201 -1.78 -4.32 19.90
N ALA A 202 -1.64 -3.88 18.65
CA ALA A 202 -2.31 -2.68 18.15
C ALA A 202 -3.83 -2.79 18.23
N TRP A 203 -4.41 -3.94 17.87
CA TRP A 203 -5.85 -4.18 18.02
C TRP A 203 -6.29 -4.25 19.49
N ALA A 204 -5.48 -4.81 20.37
CA ALA A 204 -5.78 -4.86 21.82
C ALA A 204 -5.64 -3.49 22.50
N ASN A 205 -4.87 -2.55 21.91
CA ASN A 205 -4.58 -1.22 22.45
C ASN A 205 -4.87 -0.12 21.40
N GLU A 206 -6.01 -0.22 20.78
CA GLU A 206 -6.39 0.56 19.59
C GLU A 206 -6.25 2.07 19.78
N ALA A 207 -6.65 2.60 20.94
CA ALA A 207 -6.55 4.03 21.23
C ALA A 207 -5.10 4.53 21.20
N GLU A 208 -4.14 3.74 21.74
CA GLU A 208 -2.72 4.08 21.73
C GLU A 208 -2.12 3.94 20.31
N ALA A 209 -2.51 2.90 19.58
CA ALA A 209 -2.09 2.70 18.20
C ALA A 209 -2.61 3.81 17.26
N MET A 210 -3.87 4.22 17.40
CA MET A 210 -4.44 5.33 16.63
C MET A 210 -3.81 6.68 16.99
N ALA A 211 -3.48 6.91 18.27
CA ALA A 211 -2.73 8.10 18.69
C ALA A 211 -1.33 8.14 18.06
N LEU A 212 -0.69 6.99 17.87
CA LEU A 212 0.56 6.89 17.13
C LEU A 212 0.34 7.21 15.65
N CYS A 213 -0.68 6.65 15.00
CA CYS A 213 -1.03 6.98 13.61
C CYS A 213 -1.19 8.49 13.42
N ALA A 214 -1.86 9.18 14.35
CA ALA A 214 -2.05 10.62 14.28
C ALA A 214 -0.75 11.44 14.33
N LYS A 215 0.31 10.92 14.96
CA LYS A 215 1.64 11.59 14.98
C LYS A 215 2.32 11.55 13.63
N TYR A 216 2.12 10.48 12.85
CA TYR A 216 2.71 10.31 11.52
C TYR A 216 1.85 10.92 10.41
N SER A 217 0.54 10.99 10.60
CA SER A 217 -0.44 11.49 9.62
C SER A 217 -1.04 12.83 10.06
N GLN A 218 -0.19 13.81 10.40
CA GLN A 218 -0.56 15.09 11.05
C GLN A 218 -1.65 15.91 10.33
N SER A 219 -1.84 15.73 9.04
CA SER A 219 -2.84 16.47 8.25
C SER A 219 -4.14 15.68 8.00
N MET A 220 -4.23 14.45 8.48
CA MET A 220 -5.38 13.59 8.19
C MET A 220 -6.47 13.77 9.26
N ASP A 221 -7.73 13.92 8.80
CA ASP A 221 -8.89 13.90 9.70
C ASP A 221 -8.97 12.56 10.46
N PRO A 222 -9.22 12.57 11.77
CA PRO A 222 -9.28 11.34 12.57
C PRO A 222 -10.29 10.31 12.06
N THR A 223 -11.42 10.75 11.48
CA THR A 223 -12.43 9.86 10.90
C THR A 223 -11.88 9.19 9.64
N VAL A 224 -11.19 9.95 8.78
CA VAL A 224 -10.55 9.42 7.57
C VAL A 224 -9.44 8.45 7.94
N MET A 225 -8.65 8.77 8.96
CA MET A 225 -7.61 7.88 9.48
C MET A 225 -8.19 6.54 9.97
N ARG A 226 -9.30 6.58 10.70
CA ARG A 226 -10.00 5.39 11.15
C ARG A 226 -10.49 4.55 9.97
N LEU A 227 -11.19 5.17 9.01
CA LEU A 227 -11.64 4.49 7.79
C LEU A 227 -10.50 3.86 7.01
N HIS A 228 -9.34 4.52 6.98
CA HIS A 228 -8.13 4.00 6.35
C HIS A 228 -7.63 2.73 7.04
N VAL A 229 -7.52 2.74 8.37
CA VAL A 229 -7.12 1.55 9.13
C VAL A 229 -8.13 0.42 8.93
N ASP A 230 -9.43 0.69 9.07
CA ASP A 230 -10.50 -0.33 8.92
C ASP A 230 -10.52 -0.98 7.53
N LEU A 231 -10.19 -0.22 6.48
CA LEU A 231 -10.19 -0.75 5.12
C LEU A 231 -8.93 -1.56 4.78
N TYR A 232 -7.76 -1.09 5.24
CA TYR A 232 -6.48 -1.66 4.80
C TYR A 232 -5.84 -2.62 5.80
N VAL A 233 -6.28 -2.61 7.07
CA VAL A 233 -5.79 -3.52 8.11
C VAL A 233 -6.89 -4.51 8.46
N ASN A 234 -6.82 -5.70 7.89
CA ASN A 234 -7.86 -6.71 7.94
C ASN A 234 -7.27 -8.12 8.17
N GLU A 235 -8.08 -9.16 8.00
CA GLU A 235 -7.66 -10.56 8.15
C GLU A 235 -6.44 -10.93 7.29
N PHE A 236 -6.38 -10.43 6.05
CA PHE A 236 -5.25 -10.67 5.15
C PHE A 236 -3.96 -9.97 5.62
N THR A 237 -4.08 -8.91 6.39
CA THR A 237 -2.92 -8.25 7.00
C THR A 237 -2.28 -9.14 8.05
N ARG A 238 -3.08 -9.91 8.80
CA ARG A 238 -2.58 -10.83 9.80
C ARG A 238 -2.02 -12.11 9.17
N ASP A 239 -2.72 -12.67 8.20
CA ASP A 239 -2.26 -13.81 7.38
C ASP A 239 -3.03 -13.84 6.05
N LEU A 240 -2.33 -14.05 4.96
CA LEU A 240 -2.95 -14.15 3.63
C LEU A 240 -4.00 -15.28 3.55
N GLY A 241 -3.85 -16.33 4.34
CA GLY A 241 -4.69 -17.50 4.24
C GLY A 241 -4.62 -18.15 2.86
N GLU A 242 -5.55 -19.04 2.56
CA GLU A 242 -5.62 -19.67 1.23
C GLU A 242 -6.11 -18.69 0.15
N THR A 243 -7.15 -17.89 0.47
CA THR A 243 -7.74 -16.93 -0.48
C THR A 243 -6.75 -15.83 -0.86
N GLY A 244 -6.06 -15.24 0.11
CA GLY A 244 -5.05 -14.21 -0.15
C GLY A 244 -3.86 -14.77 -0.91
N THR A 245 -3.40 -15.98 -0.60
CA THR A 245 -2.31 -16.64 -1.32
C THR A 245 -2.68 -16.82 -2.80
N LYS A 246 -3.85 -17.38 -3.10
CA LYS A 246 -4.34 -17.54 -4.48
C LYS A 246 -4.48 -16.20 -5.21
N ALA A 247 -4.95 -15.16 -4.51
CA ALA A 247 -5.07 -13.82 -5.08
C ALA A 247 -3.70 -13.24 -5.46
N VAL A 248 -2.71 -13.39 -4.58
CA VAL A 248 -1.32 -12.95 -4.84
C VAL A 248 -0.69 -13.73 -5.99
N GLU A 249 -0.79 -15.06 -6.00
CA GLU A 249 -0.27 -15.91 -7.08
C GLU A 249 -0.89 -15.53 -8.43
N PHE A 250 -2.22 -15.37 -8.46
CA PHE A 250 -2.91 -14.93 -9.67
C PHE A 250 -2.44 -13.54 -10.12
N PHE A 251 -2.33 -12.58 -9.19
CA PHE A 251 -1.85 -11.23 -9.49
C PHE A 251 -0.43 -11.26 -10.09
N LEU A 252 0.50 -11.95 -9.45
CA LEU A 252 1.90 -12.06 -9.90
C LEU A 252 2.02 -12.76 -11.26
N SER A 253 1.10 -13.67 -11.59
CA SER A 253 1.06 -14.32 -12.91
C SER A 253 0.62 -13.39 -14.04
N ARG A 254 0.15 -12.19 -13.74
CA ARG A 254 -0.30 -11.17 -14.72
C ARG A 254 0.72 -10.05 -14.93
N LEU A 255 1.79 -10.02 -14.13
CA LEU A 255 2.91 -9.09 -14.30
C LEU A 255 3.89 -9.61 -15.34
#